data_eef62dcf1e2eaaa382bbfb3b1c6cfae1
#
_entry.id   eef62dcf1e2eaaa382bbfb3b1c6cfae1
#
_cell.length_a   1.000
_cell.length_b   1.000
_cell.length_c   1.000
_cell.angle_alpha   90.00
_cell.angle_beta   90.00
_cell.angle_gamma   90.00
#
_symmetry.space_group_name_H-M   'P 1'
#
loop_
_entity.id
_entity.type
_entity.pdbx_description
1 polymer ?
#
loop_
_entity_poly.entity_id
_entity_poly.type
_entity_poly.pdbx_seq_one_letter_code
_entity_poly.pdbx_strand_id
1 'polypeptide(L)'
;MKKTIILLSTLALAACGQNEAPDSYMSNARESFQNVWEHYRVPEYGLFSEYYPNTFKPDLNYFDDGTHQAQESSFLWPMSGVFSSTVLMAKADPGTYRPYLDSMVVAMEEYYDTTRVPFAYQAYPSRFDRFDRVDRYYDDNGLVGIDYIDTYAVTKNPAHLEKAKQIFTYILSGWDDRFGGGVPWVEGKRDQKPACSNGKAMVLSLKLHEATGDEYYLEIGKRFYRWIRRTLLDPNTGIIMNAWLTDG
;
A
#
# COMPACT_ATOMS: atom_id res chain seq x y z
N MET A 1 26.16 -74.36 -5.58
CA MET A 1 25.48 -73.15 -6.16
C MET A 1 24.97 -72.33 -4.98
N LYS A 2 25.67 -71.28 -4.61
CA LYS A 2 25.26 -70.34 -3.54
C LYS A 2 24.57 -69.15 -4.19
N LYS A 3 23.29 -68.93 -3.87
CA LYS A 3 22.51 -67.79 -4.31
C LYS A 3 22.73 -66.63 -3.31
N THR A 4 23.41 -65.59 -3.76
CA THR A 4 23.59 -64.36 -3.01
C THR A 4 22.37 -63.46 -3.23
N ILE A 5 21.64 -63.17 -2.15
CA ILE A 5 20.51 -62.25 -2.14
C ILE A 5 21.11 -60.86 -1.85
N ILE A 6 21.01 -59.92 -2.80
CA ILE A 6 21.34 -58.52 -2.62
C ILE A 6 20.10 -57.83 -2.10
N LEU A 7 20.16 -57.38 -0.84
CA LEU A 7 19.14 -56.53 -0.23
C LEU A 7 19.39 -55.09 -0.63
N LEU A 8 18.57 -54.55 -1.55
CA LEU A 8 18.55 -53.10 -1.82
C LEU A 8 17.77 -52.42 -0.72
N SER A 9 18.48 -51.72 0.17
CA SER A 9 17.89 -50.78 1.11
C SER A 9 17.61 -49.48 0.40
N THR A 10 16.36 -49.22 0.05
CA THR A 10 15.88 -47.92 -0.40
C THR A 10 15.80 -46.99 0.83
N LEU A 11 16.79 -46.09 1.00
CA LEU A 11 16.65 -44.98 1.90
C LEU A 11 15.63 -43.99 1.28
N ALA A 12 14.43 -43.95 1.83
CA ALA A 12 13.49 -42.89 1.58
C ALA A 12 13.96 -41.64 2.34
N LEU A 13 14.57 -40.70 1.63
CA LEU A 13 14.71 -39.32 2.13
C LEU A 13 13.30 -38.72 2.25
N ALA A 14 12.77 -38.72 3.47
CA ALA A 14 11.62 -37.89 3.80
C ALA A 14 12.09 -36.43 3.77
N ALA A 15 11.93 -35.78 2.61
CA ALA A 15 11.99 -34.33 2.52
C ALA A 15 10.78 -33.81 3.29
N CYS A 16 11.00 -33.29 4.51
CA CYS A 16 10.04 -32.47 5.24
C CYS A 16 9.85 -31.13 4.51
N GLY A 17 9.17 -31.15 3.38
CA GLY A 17 8.41 -30.03 2.87
C GLY A 17 6.95 -30.34 3.22
N GLN A 18 6.44 -29.76 4.29
CA GLN A 18 5.02 -29.70 4.47
C GLN A 18 4.47 -28.85 3.33
N ASN A 19 4.02 -29.49 2.25
CA ASN A 19 3.13 -28.85 1.29
C ASN A 19 1.83 -28.60 2.05
N GLU A 20 1.72 -27.43 2.68
CA GLU A 20 0.42 -27.00 3.17
C GLU A 20 -0.55 -26.98 1.98
N ALA A 21 -1.69 -27.64 2.15
CA ALA A 21 -2.70 -27.67 1.11
C ALA A 21 -3.16 -26.22 0.78
N PRO A 22 -3.53 -25.90 -0.47
CA PRO A 22 -4.01 -24.56 -0.83
C PRO A 22 -5.09 -24.00 0.10
N ASP A 23 -5.91 -24.87 0.68
CA ASP A 23 -6.93 -24.53 1.67
C ASP A 23 -6.35 -24.00 2.99
N SER A 24 -5.12 -24.34 3.36
CA SER A 24 -4.49 -23.83 4.60
C SER A 24 -4.10 -22.37 4.48
N TYR A 25 -3.56 -21.92 3.35
CA TYR A 25 -3.22 -20.52 3.13
C TYR A 25 -4.44 -19.60 3.17
N MET A 26 -5.54 -20.02 2.54
CA MET A 26 -6.78 -19.26 2.58
C MET A 26 -7.41 -19.28 3.98
N SER A 27 -7.31 -20.38 4.73
CA SER A 27 -7.75 -20.45 6.12
C SER A 27 -6.98 -19.48 6.99
N ASN A 28 -5.65 -19.47 6.88
CA ASN A 28 -4.78 -18.56 7.62
C ASN A 28 -5.05 -17.09 7.25
N ALA A 29 -5.30 -16.79 5.97
CA ALA A 29 -5.66 -15.45 5.51
C ALA A 29 -6.99 -14.98 6.11
N ARG A 30 -8.01 -15.86 6.17
CA ARG A 30 -9.31 -15.56 6.80
C ARG A 30 -9.16 -15.30 8.29
N GLU A 31 -8.42 -16.14 8.99
CA GLU A 31 -8.17 -16.00 10.42
C GLU A 31 -7.43 -14.68 10.71
N SER A 32 -6.35 -14.39 9.98
CA SER A 32 -5.59 -13.15 10.14
C SER A 32 -6.45 -11.92 9.85
N PHE A 33 -7.23 -11.95 8.77
CA PHE A 33 -8.16 -10.88 8.42
C PHE A 33 -9.19 -10.64 9.54
N GLN A 34 -9.78 -11.71 10.05
CA GLN A 34 -10.80 -11.64 11.09
C GLN A 34 -10.22 -11.07 12.39
N ASN A 35 -9.01 -11.52 12.79
CA ASN A 35 -8.29 -11.01 13.95
C ASN A 35 -8.02 -9.48 13.82
N VAL A 36 -7.63 -8.99 12.65
CA VAL A 36 -7.45 -7.54 12.42
C VAL A 36 -8.78 -6.80 12.61
N TRP A 37 -9.84 -7.27 12.00
CA TRP A 37 -11.16 -6.62 12.08
C TRP A 37 -11.79 -6.66 13.48
N GLU A 38 -11.55 -7.73 14.25
CA GLU A 38 -12.09 -7.89 15.58
C GLU A 38 -11.29 -7.11 16.64
N HIS A 39 -9.96 -7.15 16.54
CA HIS A 39 -9.09 -6.68 17.62
C HIS A 39 -8.53 -5.27 17.41
N TYR A 40 -8.37 -4.84 16.16
CA TYR A 40 -7.75 -3.54 15.84
C TYR A 40 -8.75 -2.49 15.36
N ARG A 41 -9.96 -2.89 14.97
CA ARG A 41 -10.98 -1.93 14.56
C ARG A 41 -11.45 -1.10 15.73
N VAL A 42 -11.58 0.23 15.52
CA VAL A 42 -12.18 1.20 16.43
C VAL A 42 -13.60 1.46 15.94
N PRO A 43 -14.63 0.80 16.49
CA PRO A 43 -15.98 0.81 15.92
C PRO A 43 -16.61 2.20 15.86
N GLU A 44 -16.25 3.07 16.82
CA GLU A 44 -16.76 4.44 16.93
C GLU A 44 -16.48 5.26 15.66
N TYR A 45 -15.33 5.01 15.03
CA TYR A 45 -14.89 5.78 13.86
C TYR A 45 -14.91 4.95 12.56
N GLY A 46 -15.01 3.63 12.68
CA GLY A 46 -14.85 2.72 11.56
C GLY A 46 -13.40 2.57 11.06
N LEU A 47 -12.44 3.16 11.79
CA LEU A 47 -11.01 3.13 11.54
C LEU A 47 -10.33 1.99 12.30
N PHE A 48 -9.00 1.87 12.15
CA PHE A 48 -8.22 0.86 12.84
C PHE A 48 -7.15 1.51 13.71
N SER A 49 -6.80 0.85 14.82
CA SER A 49 -5.66 1.17 15.67
C SER A 49 -4.41 0.46 15.15
N GLU A 50 -3.23 1.00 15.40
CA GLU A 50 -1.96 0.30 15.21
C GLU A 50 -1.59 -0.58 16.40
N TYR A 51 -2.34 -0.47 17.50
CA TYR A 51 -2.00 -1.09 18.77
C TYR A 51 -3.11 -2.02 19.25
N TYR A 52 -2.69 -3.05 19.99
CA TYR A 52 -3.59 -3.95 20.71
C TYR A 52 -3.33 -3.85 22.23
N PRO A 53 -4.37 -3.78 23.06
CA PRO A 53 -5.77 -3.63 22.65
C PRO A 53 -6.05 -2.28 21.95
N ASN A 54 -7.07 -2.23 21.08
CA ASN A 54 -7.43 -1.03 20.32
C ASN A 54 -7.89 0.16 21.20
N THR A 55 -8.04 -0.06 22.50
CA THR A 55 -8.29 0.97 23.51
C THR A 55 -7.01 1.63 24.02
N PHE A 56 -5.83 1.05 23.73
CA PHE A 56 -4.55 1.67 24.03
C PHE A 56 -4.26 2.79 23.04
N LYS A 57 -4.05 3.99 23.55
CA LYS A 57 -3.81 5.19 22.75
C LYS A 57 -2.49 5.81 23.20
N PRO A 58 -1.39 5.52 22.47
CA PRO A 58 -0.10 6.13 22.78
C PRO A 58 -0.13 7.62 22.47
N ASP A 59 0.89 8.32 22.89
CA ASP A 59 1.11 9.71 22.54
C ASP A 59 1.45 9.85 21.05
N LEU A 60 0.77 10.76 20.36
CA LEU A 60 0.99 11.04 18.94
C LEU A 60 2.22 11.95 18.78
N ASN A 61 3.39 11.33 18.72
CA ASN A 61 4.69 12.04 18.64
C ASN A 61 5.10 12.43 17.20
N TYR A 62 4.27 12.18 16.23
CA TYR A 62 4.60 12.41 14.82
C TYR A 62 4.76 13.89 14.46
N PHE A 63 3.97 14.73 15.12
CA PHE A 63 4.01 16.17 14.96
C PHE A 63 4.78 16.74 16.14
N ASP A 64 6.05 17.08 15.91
CA ASP A 64 6.96 17.63 16.94
C ASP A 64 6.67 19.11 17.19
N ASP A 65 5.44 19.40 17.61
CA ASP A 65 4.96 20.74 17.96
C ASP A 65 4.86 20.97 19.47
N GLY A 66 5.31 19.99 20.27
CA GLY A 66 5.25 20.02 21.73
C GLY A 66 3.85 19.79 22.30
N THR A 67 2.86 19.47 21.48
CA THR A 67 1.53 19.09 21.97
C THR A 67 1.47 17.58 22.23
N HIS A 68 0.91 17.22 23.38
CA HIS A 68 0.60 15.82 23.70
C HIS A 68 -0.82 15.52 23.26
N GLN A 69 -0.96 14.65 22.27
CA GLN A 69 -2.25 14.19 21.77
C GLN A 69 -2.27 12.66 21.69
N ALA A 70 -3.37 12.06 22.11
CA ALA A 70 -3.54 10.62 21.96
C ALA A 70 -3.69 10.23 20.48
N GLN A 71 -3.02 9.15 20.07
CA GLN A 71 -3.21 8.56 18.74
C GLN A 71 -4.53 7.80 18.72
N GLU A 72 -5.55 8.38 18.10
CA GLU A 72 -6.91 7.84 18.08
C GLU A 72 -7.11 6.73 17.03
N SER A 73 -6.32 6.74 15.96
CA SER A 73 -6.36 5.75 14.88
C SER A 73 -4.97 5.55 14.27
N SER A 74 -4.87 4.62 13.35
CA SER A 74 -3.64 4.41 12.56
C SER A 74 -3.35 5.59 11.64
N PHE A 75 -2.08 5.73 11.26
CA PHE A 75 -1.68 6.54 10.12
C PHE A 75 -2.18 5.91 8.80
N LEU A 76 -2.14 6.70 7.73
CA LEU A 76 -2.58 6.28 6.40
C LEU A 76 -1.83 5.04 5.89
N TRP A 77 -0.52 4.96 6.11
CA TRP A 77 0.28 3.83 5.65
C TRP A 77 -0.18 2.48 6.23
N PRO A 78 -0.31 2.27 7.55
CA PRO A 78 -0.86 1.03 8.09
C PRO A 78 -2.33 0.80 7.68
N MET A 79 -3.14 1.87 7.61
CA MET A 79 -4.53 1.80 7.16
C MET A 79 -4.65 1.28 5.73
N SER A 80 -3.74 1.69 4.82
CA SER A 80 -3.69 1.16 3.45
C SER A 80 -3.39 -0.36 3.42
N GLY A 81 -2.63 -0.88 4.38
CA GLY A 81 -2.41 -2.33 4.53
C GLY A 81 -3.70 -3.10 4.83
N VAL A 82 -4.58 -2.53 5.67
CA VAL A 82 -5.92 -3.11 5.92
C VAL A 82 -6.79 -2.99 4.66
N PHE A 83 -6.70 -1.88 3.93
CA PHE A 83 -7.44 -1.70 2.67
C PHE A 83 -7.00 -2.73 1.63
N SER A 84 -5.70 -2.86 1.38
CA SER A 84 -5.13 -3.85 0.45
C SER A 84 -5.57 -5.28 0.78
N SER A 85 -5.49 -5.67 2.06
CA SER A 85 -5.92 -7.00 2.50
C SER A 85 -7.42 -7.21 2.27
N THR A 86 -8.24 -6.18 2.52
CA THR A 86 -9.69 -6.24 2.30
C THR A 86 -10.04 -6.37 0.82
N VAL A 87 -9.34 -5.66 -0.07
CA VAL A 87 -9.49 -5.80 -1.52
C VAL A 87 -9.14 -7.21 -1.98
N LEU A 88 -8.04 -7.79 -1.48
CA LEU A 88 -7.63 -9.15 -1.82
C LEU A 88 -8.64 -10.20 -1.35
N MET A 89 -9.17 -10.05 -0.14
CA MET A 89 -10.20 -10.94 0.39
C MET A 89 -11.50 -10.82 -0.41
N ALA A 90 -11.92 -9.60 -0.77
CA ALA A 90 -13.10 -9.38 -1.61
C ALA A 90 -12.91 -9.88 -3.05
N LYS A 91 -11.68 -9.90 -3.55
CA LYS A 91 -11.36 -10.53 -4.84
C LYS A 91 -11.46 -12.05 -4.79
N ALA A 92 -11.03 -12.67 -3.68
CA ALA A 92 -11.05 -14.11 -3.50
C ALA A 92 -12.46 -14.66 -3.20
N ASP A 93 -13.25 -13.94 -2.40
CA ASP A 93 -14.60 -14.30 -2.01
C ASP A 93 -15.48 -13.03 -1.89
N PRO A 94 -16.00 -12.54 -3.02
CA PRO A 94 -16.80 -11.31 -3.03
C PRO A 94 -18.12 -11.45 -2.25
N GLY A 95 -18.67 -12.66 -2.14
CA GLY A 95 -19.91 -12.90 -1.39
C GLY A 95 -19.77 -12.56 0.08
N THR A 96 -18.64 -12.95 0.68
CA THR A 96 -18.36 -12.71 2.10
C THR A 96 -17.76 -11.33 2.36
N TYR A 97 -16.78 -10.89 1.53
CA TYR A 97 -15.94 -9.74 1.89
C TYR A 97 -16.31 -8.42 1.23
N ARG A 98 -17.32 -8.38 0.35
CA ARG A 98 -17.77 -7.13 -0.26
C ARG A 98 -18.27 -6.10 0.77
N PRO A 99 -19.04 -6.44 1.80
CA PRO A 99 -19.45 -5.48 2.82
C PRO A 99 -18.28 -4.87 3.59
N TYR A 100 -17.21 -5.64 3.83
CA TYR A 100 -15.99 -5.14 4.44
C TYR A 100 -15.28 -4.14 3.52
N LEU A 101 -15.20 -4.44 2.22
CA LEU A 101 -14.61 -3.53 1.24
C LEU A 101 -15.39 -2.22 1.14
N ASP A 102 -16.72 -2.28 1.11
CA ASP A 102 -17.56 -1.08 1.09
C ASP A 102 -17.36 -0.23 2.36
N SER A 103 -17.19 -0.87 3.53
CA SER A 103 -16.87 -0.19 4.79
C SER A 103 -15.48 0.45 4.75
N MET A 104 -14.47 -0.22 4.14
CA MET A 104 -13.13 0.33 3.99
C MET A 104 -13.10 1.57 3.10
N VAL A 105 -13.81 1.54 1.98
CA VAL A 105 -13.93 2.72 1.09
C VAL A 105 -14.47 3.92 1.85
N VAL A 106 -15.47 3.73 2.70
CA VAL A 106 -16.02 4.81 3.55
C VAL A 106 -14.99 5.29 4.57
N ALA A 107 -14.30 4.37 5.24
CA ALA A 107 -13.29 4.69 6.25
C ALA A 107 -12.09 5.48 5.66
N MET A 108 -11.70 5.19 4.43
CA MET A 108 -10.60 5.90 3.76
C MET A 108 -10.90 7.39 3.53
N GLU A 109 -12.17 7.80 3.41
CA GLU A 109 -12.52 9.21 3.22
C GLU A 109 -12.15 10.10 4.43
N GLU A 110 -11.93 9.52 5.62
CA GLU A 110 -11.43 10.25 6.80
C GLU A 110 -10.02 10.83 6.62
N TYR A 111 -9.24 10.26 5.72
CA TYR A 111 -7.90 10.72 5.37
C TYR A 111 -7.87 11.63 4.13
N TYR A 112 -9.02 11.81 3.45
CA TYR A 112 -9.05 12.53 2.18
C TYR A 112 -9.10 14.04 2.39
N ASP A 113 -8.00 14.72 2.02
CA ASP A 113 -7.87 16.17 2.12
C ASP A 113 -8.34 16.86 0.83
N THR A 114 -9.42 17.61 0.94
CA THR A 114 -10.00 18.45 -0.13
C THR A 114 -9.70 19.93 0.06
N THR A 115 -8.88 20.30 1.03
CA THR A 115 -8.52 21.70 1.31
C THR A 115 -7.38 22.20 0.43
N ARG A 116 -6.57 21.28 -0.10
CA ARG A 116 -5.40 21.54 -0.95
C ARG A 116 -5.54 20.88 -2.31
N VAL A 117 -5.25 21.61 -3.38
CA VAL A 117 -5.32 21.10 -4.77
C VAL A 117 -3.91 20.73 -5.26
N PRO A 118 -3.74 19.57 -5.93
CA PRO A 118 -4.74 18.51 -6.15
C PRO A 118 -5.18 17.83 -4.87
N PHE A 119 -6.43 17.34 -4.82
CA PHE A 119 -6.95 16.59 -3.67
C PHE A 119 -6.19 15.28 -3.49
N ALA A 120 -5.91 14.90 -2.26
CA ALA A 120 -5.11 13.71 -1.94
C ALA A 120 -5.37 13.23 -0.52
N TYR A 121 -4.79 12.11 -0.17
CA TYR A 121 -4.85 11.55 1.18
C TYR A 121 -3.71 12.09 2.03
N GLN A 122 -4.04 12.53 3.24
CA GLN A 122 -3.08 12.98 4.24
C GLN A 122 -2.75 11.85 5.23
N ALA A 123 -1.62 11.99 5.91
CA ALA A 123 -1.06 10.93 6.75
C ALA A 123 -1.92 10.54 7.96
N TYR A 124 -2.81 11.43 8.42
CA TYR A 124 -3.64 11.19 9.60
C TYR A 124 -5.07 11.72 9.37
N PRO A 125 -6.13 11.12 9.98
CA PRO A 125 -7.51 11.51 9.70
C PRO A 125 -7.85 12.94 10.11
N SER A 126 -8.58 13.65 9.26
CA SER A 126 -8.96 15.05 9.47
C SER A 126 -9.78 15.27 10.74
N ARG A 127 -10.61 14.29 11.16
CA ARG A 127 -11.44 14.43 12.36
C ARG A 127 -10.64 14.56 13.67
N PHE A 128 -9.41 14.05 13.69
CA PHE A 128 -8.50 14.14 14.83
C PHE A 128 -7.45 15.22 14.63
N ASP A 129 -7.51 15.89 13.51
CA ASP A 129 -6.54 16.89 13.11
C ASP A 129 -6.71 18.15 13.96
N ARG A 130 -5.74 18.41 14.82
CA ARG A 130 -5.58 19.67 15.55
C ARG A 130 -4.42 20.50 15.00
N PHE A 131 -3.86 20.05 13.87
CA PHE A 131 -2.73 20.64 13.23
C PHE A 131 -3.19 21.50 12.05
N ASP A 132 -2.54 22.61 11.84
CA ASP A 132 -2.82 23.49 10.71
C ASP A 132 -2.60 22.79 9.36
N ARG A 133 -1.76 21.75 9.35
CA ARG A 133 -1.44 21.00 8.14
C ARG A 133 -0.87 19.62 8.48
N VAL A 134 -1.54 18.55 8.04
CA VAL A 134 -1.02 17.18 8.04
C VAL A 134 -0.27 16.92 6.72
N ASP A 135 0.87 16.24 6.80
CA ASP A 135 1.68 15.89 5.62
C ASP A 135 0.92 14.94 4.68
N ARG A 136 1.17 15.11 3.38
CA ARG A 136 0.71 14.21 2.32
C ARG A 136 1.94 13.57 1.66
N TYR A 137 2.00 12.24 1.75
CA TYR A 137 3.10 11.46 1.20
C TYR A 137 2.73 10.89 -0.16
N TYR A 138 3.67 10.94 -1.10
CA TYR A 138 3.44 10.43 -2.46
C TYR A 138 3.40 8.90 -2.51
N ASP A 139 4.14 8.23 -1.64
CA ASP A 139 4.11 6.77 -1.55
C ASP A 139 2.85 6.24 -0.86
N ASP A 140 2.36 6.88 0.19
CA ASP A 140 1.08 6.52 0.83
C ASP A 140 -0.07 6.68 -0.17
N ASN A 141 -0.12 7.80 -0.88
CA ASN A 141 -1.11 8.00 -1.94
C ASN A 141 -0.95 6.99 -3.08
N GLY A 142 0.29 6.57 -3.38
CA GLY A 142 0.54 5.50 -4.34
C GLY A 142 -0.09 4.17 -3.95
N LEU A 143 -0.01 3.78 -2.65
CA LEU A 143 -0.69 2.59 -2.13
C LEU A 143 -2.20 2.72 -2.25
N VAL A 144 -2.76 3.81 -1.73
CA VAL A 144 -4.22 4.06 -1.77
C VAL A 144 -4.73 4.07 -3.21
N GLY A 145 -3.98 4.66 -4.15
CA GLY A 145 -4.34 4.65 -5.57
C GLY A 145 -4.38 3.23 -6.17
N ILE A 146 -3.40 2.37 -5.79
CA ILE A 146 -3.38 0.96 -6.18
C ILE A 146 -4.58 0.23 -5.59
N ASP A 147 -4.92 0.47 -4.33
CA ASP A 147 -6.08 -0.15 -3.68
C ASP A 147 -7.39 0.27 -4.34
N TYR A 148 -7.55 1.54 -4.75
CA TYR A 148 -8.75 1.98 -5.46
C TYR A 148 -8.87 1.39 -6.87
N ILE A 149 -7.79 1.26 -7.63
CA ILE A 149 -7.86 0.61 -8.95
C ILE A 149 -8.15 -0.89 -8.82
N ASP A 150 -7.63 -1.55 -7.79
CA ASP A 150 -7.95 -2.94 -7.48
C ASP A 150 -9.39 -3.09 -6.97
N THR A 151 -9.88 -2.14 -6.18
CA THR A 151 -11.31 -2.04 -5.79
C THR A 151 -12.21 -1.89 -7.01
N TYR A 152 -11.82 -1.06 -7.99
CA TYR A 152 -12.55 -0.98 -9.28
C TYR A 152 -12.56 -2.32 -10.01
N ALA A 153 -11.44 -3.04 -10.02
CA ALA A 153 -11.38 -4.36 -10.66
C ALA A 153 -12.36 -5.37 -10.05
N VAL A 154 -12.60 -5.30 -8.73
CA VAL A 154 -13.56 -6.15 -8.01
C VAL A 154 -15.00 -5.66 -8.17
N THR A 155 -15.22 -4.36 -8.03
CA THR A 155 -16.57 -3.79 -7.89
C THR A 155 -17.20 -3.35 -9.19
N LYS A 156 -16.37 -3.03 -10.19
CA LYS A 156 -16.74 -2.36 -11.45
C LYS A 156 -17.43 -1.01 -11.27
N ASN A 157 -17.37 -0.43 -10.06
CA ASN A 157 -17.91 0.89 -9.80
C ASN A 157 -16.95 1.96 -10.36
N PRO A 158 -17.39 2.79 -11.34
CA PRO A 158 -16.52 3.78 -11.97
C PRO A 158 -16.00 4.86 -11.00
N ALA A 159 -16.66 5.10 -9.88
CA ALA A 159 -16.20 6.05 -8.87
C ALA A 159 -14.81 5.67 -8.31
N HIS A 160 -14.53 4.37 -8.17
CA HIS A 160 -13.22 3.90 -7.68
C HIS A 160 -12.10 4.12 -8.73
N LEU A 161 -12.41 3.94 -10.01
CA LEU A 161 -11.49 4.28 -11.10
C LEU A 161 -11.18 5.79 -11.13
N GLU A 162 -12.20 6.62 -10.99
CA GLU A 162 -12.02 8.08 -10.96
C GLU A 162 -11.21 8.53 -9.72
N LYS A 163 -11.43 7.90 -8.55
CA LYS A 163 -10.61 8.16 -7.36
C LYS A 163 -9.14 7.80 -7.61
N ALA A 164 -8.85 6.64 -8.21
CA ALA A 164 -7.49 6.25 -8.57
C ALA A 164 -6.82 7.25 -9.54
N LYS A 165 -7.55 7.77 -10.53
CA LYS A 165 -7.07 8.81 -11.44
C LYS A 165 -6.78 10.14 -10.75
N GLN A 166 -7.64 10.55 -9.81
CA GLN A 166 -7.42 11.76 -9.00
C GLN A 166 -6.15 11.64 -8.17
N ILE A 167 -5.96 10.51 -7.50
CA ILE A 167 -4.73 10.23 -6.73
C ILE A 167 -3.50 10.25 -7.66
N PHE A 168 -3.60 9.65 -8.83
CA PHE A 168 -2.51 9.67 -9.81
C PHE A 168 -2.16 11.09 -10.27
N THR A 169 -3.16 11.94 -10.45
CA THR A 169 -2.97 13.37 -10.75
C THR A 169 -2.20 14.09 -9.63
N TYR A 170 -2.54 13.80 -8.37
CA TYR A 170 -1.77 14.30 -7.24
C TYR A 170 -0.31 13.83 -7.28
N ILE A 171 -0.08 12.54 -7.49
CA ILE A 171 1.28 12.00 -7.56
C ILE A 171 2.10 12.69 -8.66
N LEU A 172 1.51 12.87 -9.85
CA LEU A 172 2.18 13.54 -10.95
C LEU A 172 2.47 15.02 -10.68
N SER A 173 1.70 15.69 -9.85
CA SER A 173 1.98 17.09 -9.47
C SER A 173 3.31 17.27 -8.71
N GLY A 174 3.82 16.17 -8.13
CA GLY A 174 5.14 16.14 -7.47
C GLY A 174 6.31 15.90 -8.43
N TRP A 175 6.06 15.55 -9.69
CA TRP A 175 7.14 15.33 -10.65
C TRP A 175 7.88 16.64 -10.94
N ASP A 176 9.20 16.64 -10.74
CA ASP A 176 10.06 17.73 -11.21
C ASP A 176 11.29 17.19 -11.93
N ASP A 177 11.97 18.05 -12.72
CA ASP A 177 13.10 17.62 -13.56
C ASP A 177 14.44 17.57 -12.82
N ARG A 178 14.47 17.89 -11.53
CA ARG A 178 15.67 17.72 -10.72
C ARG A 178 16.02 16.24 -10.66
N PHE A 179 17.31 15.93 -10.77
CA PHE A 179 17.83 14.55 -10.90
C PHE A 179 17.21 13.80 -12.08
N GLY A 180 16.81 14.55 -13.12
CA GLY A 180 16.24 14.01 -14.36
C GLY A 180 14.85 13.44 -14.23
N GLY A 181 14.07 13.83 -13.22
CA GLY A 181 12.69 13.39 -13.02
C GLY A 181 12.40 12.82 -11.64
N GLY A 182 11.28 12.08 -11.55
CA GLY A 182 10.82 11.44 -10.31
C GLY A 182 10.05 12.36 -9.37
N VAL A 183 9.32 11.75 -8.43
CA VAL A 183 8.56 12.44 -7.38
C VAL A 183 9.27 12.33 -6.04
N PRO A 184 9.15 13.34 -5.15
CA PRO A 184 9.72 13.30 -3.81
C PRO A 184 8.97 12.32 -2.89
N TRP A 185 9.36 12.27 -1.62
CA TRP A 185 8.67 11.47 -0.62
C TRP A 185 7.42 12.18 -0.11
N VAL A 186 7.58 13.43 0.32
CA VAL A 186 6.50 14.20 0.95
C VAL A 186 6.27 15.51 0.20
N GLU A 187 5.02 15.94 0.16
CA GLU A 187 4.62 17.19 -0.50
C GLU A 187 5.34 18.41 0.10
N GLY A 188 5.87 19.26 -0.79
CA GLY A 188 6.57 20.47 -0.40
C GLY A 188 8.02 20.28 0.02
N LYS A 189 8.47 19.07 0.35
CA LYS A 189 9.88 18.75 0.62
C LYS A 189 10.53 18.17 -0.63
N ARG A 190 11.78 18.51 -0.85
CA ARG A 190 12.48 18.14 -2.08
C ARG A 190 13.90 17.64 -1.81
N ASP A 191 14.11 17.13 -0.61
CA ASP A 191 15.37 16.62 -0.10
C ASP A 191 15.68 15.21 -0.56
N GLN A 192 14.65 14.45 -0.96
CA GLN A 192 14.83 13.07 -1.42
C GLN A 192 13.79 12.64 -2.45
N LYS A 193 14.19 11.71 -3.33
CA LYS A 193 13.30 11.02 -4.27
C LYS A 193 13.45 9.50 -4.09
N PRO A 194 12.55 8.88 -3.29
CA PRO A 194 12.71 7.49 -2.92
C PRO A 194 12.15 6.50 -3.94
N ALA A 195 12.66 5.28 -3.89
CA ALA A 195 12.19 4.16 -4.69
C ALA A 195 10.72 3.82 -4.41
N CYS A 196 10.29 3.94 -3.13
CA CYS A 196 8.91 3.63 -2.72
C CYS A 196 7.88 4.53 -3.41
N SER A 197 8.05 5.86 -3.41
CA SER A 197 7.13 6.79 -4.08
C SER A 197 7.09 6.54 -5.59
N ASN A 198 8.26 6.43 -6.21
CA ASN A 198 8.36 6.30 -7.66
C ASN A 198 7.96 4.91 -8.17
N GLY A 199 8.22 3.86 -7.40
CA GLY A 199 7.80 2.50 -7.71
C GLY A 199 6.28 2.32 -7.63
N LYS A 200 5.64 2.87 -6.59
CA LYS A 200 4.18 2.83 -6.45
C LYS A 200 3.48 3.66 -7.53
N ALA A 201 4.02 4.85 -7.86
CA ALA A 201 3.53 5.65 -8.97
C ALA A 201 3.59 4.91 -10.31
N MET A 202 4.70 4.18 -10.57
CA MET A 202 4.84 3.33 -11.75
C MET A 202 3.77 2.22 -11.77
N VAL A 203 3.59 1.51 -10.67
CA VAL A 203 2.60 0.41 -10.58
C VAL A 203 1.19 0.93 -10.79
N LEU A 204 0.82 2.03 -10.14
CA LEU A 204 -0.50 2.66 -10.30
C LEU A 204 -0.73 3.08 -11.76
N SER A 205 0.28 3.66 -12.41
CA SER A 205 0.20 4.04 -13.82
C SER A 205 -0.09 2.84 -14.73
N LEU A 206 0.64 1.73 -14.54
CA LEU A 206 0.43 0.52 -15.33
C LEU A 206 -0.95 -0.11 -15.10
N LYS A 207 -1.43 -0.12 -13.85
CA LYS A 207 -2.79 -0.59 -13.52
C LYS A 207 -3.88 0.30 -14.12
N LEU A 208 -3.67 1.62 -14.17
CA LEU A 208 -4.58 2.54 -14.85
C LEU A 208 -4.62 2.27 -16.36
N HIS A 209 -3.46 2.02 -16.99
CA HIS A 209 -3.40 1.59 -18.38
C HIS A 209 -4.18 0.28 -18.61
N GLU A 210 -3.94 -0.73 -17.78
CA GLU A 210 -4.64 -2.02 -17.86
C GLU A 210 -6.17 -1.86 -17.75
N ALA A 211 -6.62 -0.97 -16.87
CA ALA A 211 -8.04 -0.75 -16.64
C ALA A 211 -8.74 0.11 -17.70
N THR A 212 -8.00 1.00 -18.38
CA THR A 212 -8.57 2.01 -19.31
C THR A 212 -8.21 1.79 -20.76
N GLY A 213 -7.10 1.09 -21.05
CA GLY A 213 -6.51 1.01 -22.38
C GLY A 213 -5.84 2.31 -22.85
N ASP A 214 -5.75 3.34 -21.99
CA ASP A 214 -5.17 4.63 -22.37
C ASP A 214 -3.62 4.56 -22.33
N GLU A 215 -3.01 4.74 -23.49
CA GLU A 215 -1.55 4.73 -23.70
C GLU A 215 -0.82 5.82 -22.89
N TYR A 216 -1.51 6.89 -22.52
CA TYR A 216 -0.95 7.93 -21.67
C TYR A 216 -0.37 7.34 -20.37
N TYR A 217 -1.12 6.46 -19.69
CA TYR A 217 -0.66 5.84 -18.46
C TYR A 217 0.53 4.90 -18.68
N LEU A 218 0.55 4.17 -19.79
CA LEU A 218 1.69 3.31 -20.13
C LEU A 218 2.98 4.12 -20.33
N GLU A 219 2.90 5.24 -21.05
CA GLU A 219 4.07 6.08 -21.29
C GLU A 219 4.58 6.75 -20.00
N ILE A 220 3.69 7.15 -19.10
CA ILE A 220 4.07 7.66 -17.78
C ILE A 220 4.71 6.54 -16.92
N GLY A 221 4.15 5.33 -16.92
CA GLY A 221 4.75 4.18 -16.23
C GLY A 221 6.16 3.87 -16.73
N LYS A 222 6.37 3.87 -18.06
CA LYS A 222 7.69 3.73 -18.67
C LYS A 222 8.64 4.88 -18.27
N ARG A 223 8.12 6.10 -18.10
CA ARG A 223 8.91 7.26 -17.68
C ARG A 223 9.42 7.07 -16.25
N PHE A 224 8.58 6.62 -15.29
CA PHE A 224 8.99 6.24 -13.94
C PHE A 224 10.01 5.10 -13.96
N TYR A 225 9.77 4.04 -14.71
CA TYR A 225 10.69 2.90 -14.83
C TYR A 225 12.07 3.33 -15.31
N ARG A 226 12.14 4.14 -16.40
CA ARG A 226 13.42 4.65 -16.94
C ARG A 226 14.15 5.50 -15.91
N TRP A 227 13.41 6.34 -15.15
CA TRP A 227 13.99 7.17 -14.11
C TRP A 227 14.57 6.31 -12.98
N ILE A 228 13.81 5.35 -12.43
CA ILE A 228 14.27 4.42 -11.38
C ILE A 228 15.55 3.69 -11.84
N ARG A 229 15.51 3.11 -13.05
CA ARG A 229 16.66 2.39 -13.61
C ARG A 229 17.90 3.25 -13.78
N ARG A 230 17.74 4.47 -14.23
CA ARG A 230 18.86 5.39 -14.48
C ARG A 230 19.43 5.99 -13.20
N THR A 231 18.58 6.24 -12.21
CA THR A 231 18.92 7.07 -11.05
C THR A 231 19.18 6.24 -9.79
N LEU A 232 18.42 5.16 -9.59
CA LEU A 232 18.46 4.38 -8.34
C LEU A 232 19.11 2.99 -8.51
N LEU A 233 19.28 2.48 -9.72
CA LEU A 233 19.91 1.18 -9.91
C LEU A 233 21.43 1.29 -9.72
N ASP A 234 21.98 0.57 -8.75
CA ASP A 234 23.40 0.35 -8.66
C ASP A 234 23.85 -0.62 -9.78
N PRO A 235 24.67 -0.18 -10.75
CA PRO A 235 25.06 -1.02 -11.89
C PRO A 235 25.97 -2.18 -11.50
N ASN A 236 26.65 -2.13 -10.35
CA ASN A 236 27.57 -3.18 -9.91
C ASN A 236 26.85 -4.32 -9.21
N THR A 237 25.81 -4.02 -8.44
CA THR A 237 25.08 -5.00 -7.63
C THR A 237 23.72 -5.39 -8.22
N GLY A 238 23.16 -4.57 -9.13
CA GLY A 238 21.80 -4.73 -9.65
C GLY A 238 20.69 -4.35 -8.64
N ILE A 239 21.06 -3.80 -7.49
CA ILE A 239 20.12 -3.42 -6.44
C ILE A 239 19.57 -2.01 -6.72
N ILE A 240 18.26 -1.82 -6.52
CA ILE A 240 17.64 -0.50 -6.50
C ILE A 240 17.89 0.13 -5.12
N MET A 241 18.56 1.26 -5.10
CA MET A 241 18.84 2.02 -3.87
C MET A 241 17.53 2.63 -3.32
N ASN A 242 17.51 2.87 -2.01
CA ASN A 242 16.32 3.36 -1.31
C ASN A 242 15.87 4.73 -1.83
N ALA A 243 16.79 5.67 -2.01
CA ALA A 243 16.47 7.01 -2.46
C ALA A 243 17.67 7.70 -3.11
N TRP A 244 17.37 8.72 -3.93
CA TRP A 244 18.31 9.78 -4.26
C TRP A 244 18.15 10.91 -3.25
N LEU A 245 19.25 11.33 -2.62
CA LEU A 245 19.29 12.45 -1.67
C LEU A 245 19.89 13.70 -2.34
N THR A 246 19.48 14.89 -1.88
CA THR A 246 19.91 16.17 -2.51
C THR A 246 21.19 16.73 -1.91
N ASP A 247 21.62 16.22 -0.78
CA ASP A 247 22.75 16.65 0.05
C ASP A 247 23.84 15.58 0.21
N GLY A 248 23.78 14.55 -0.62
CA GLY A 248 24.71 13.41 -0.63
C GLY A 248 25.82 13.52 -1.63
#